data_0dfdab4cd4c02dc0148dc9b538ce700a
#
_entry.id   0dfdab4cd4c02dc0148dc9b538ce700a
#
_cell.length_a   1.000
_cell.length_b   1.000
_cell.length_c   1.000
_cell.angle_alpha   90.00
_cell.angle_beta   90.00
_cell.angle_gamma   90.00
#
_symmetry.space_group_name_H-M   'P 1'
#
loop_
_entity.id
_entity.type
_entity.pdbx_description
1 polymer ?
#
loop_
_entity_poly.entity_id
_entity_poly.type
_entity_poly.pdbx_seq_one_letter_code
_entity_poly.pdbx_strand_id
1 'polypeptide(L)'
;MKTGKLPEHTFKRSVLNPIRYRSKEITFRAGIGHDGAVFGDMVTSMATTAFSYTGNEIYALNNAINNVIAAGGVPYGISVAILLPEHSEEALLRRITGNLCAKAEEYRLDIMTGHTELVPSVTDPVITVTAYGSKLWENRHKQVTPGLDIVMTKWTGLYGGAILAELKEEELLTRYPGSYIRITAGYGKYTSLLPELAVLEAAVAEYPGCIFAAHDVSNGGVFGALWQMLSACNCGAEIPLRQIPVKQEIIEVCEYFDINPYMLNGQGSLLIVTECGQQIVEAMQNAGIEANVIGNTMAGKDRKIMTGEEDRFLEPPRGDALNVVFYGQAFPV
;
A
#
# COMPACT_ATOMS: atom_id res chain seq x y z
N MET A 1 -6.61 -22.85 -1.17
CA MET A 1 -6.40 -21.40 -1.12
C MET A 1 -5.61 -21.03 -2.36
N LYS A 2 -5.85 -19.85 -2.95
CA LYS A 2 -5.08 -19.34 -4.10
C LYS A 2 -3.92 -18.49 -3.61
N THR A 3 -2.90 -18.26 -4.46
CA THR A 3 -1.77 -17.35 -4.18
C THR A 3 -2.29 -15.91 -3.97
N GLY A 4 -1.67 -15.15 -3.07
CA GLY A 4 -2.04 -13.78 -2.73
C GLY A 4 -2.66 -13.62 -1.34
N LYS A 5 -3.29 -12.47 -1.07
CA LYS A 5 -3.96 -12.20 0.21
C LYS A 5 -5.05 -13.24 0.50
N LEU A 6 -5.15 -13.66 1.74
CA LEU A 6 -6.20 -14.62 2.16
C LEU A 6 -7.59 -13.98 2.04
N PRO A 7 -8.63 -14.78 1.67
CA PRO A 7 -10.01 -14.31 1.75
C PRO A 7 -10.35 -13.83 3.17
N GLU A 8 -11.10 -12.73 3.27
CA GLU A 8 -11.41 -12.08 4.55
C GLU A 8 -11.99 -13.02 5.62
N HIS A 9 -12.91 -13.91 5.21
CA HIS A 9 -13.52 -14.88 6.13
C HIS A 9 -12.49 -15.88 6.69
N THR A 10 -11.52 -16.30 5.86
CA THR A 10 -10.42 -17.18 6.27
C THR A 10 -9.48 -16.46 7.21
N PHE A 11 -9.11 -15.21 6.86
CA PHE A 11 -8.25 -14.39 7.70
C PHE A 11 -8.88 -14.13 9.08
N LYS A 12 -10.15 -13.72 9.13
CA LYS A 12 -10.88 -13.56 10.39
C LYS A 12 -10.87 -14.82 11.26
N ARG A 13 -11.23 -15.95 10.66
CA ARG A 13 -11.38 -17.22 11.41
C ARG A 13 -10.03 -17.77 11.87
N SER A 14 -9.02 -17.79 10.99
CA SER A 14 -7.78 -18.53 11.21
C SER A 14 -6.64 -17.67 11.76
N VAL A 15 -6.70 -16.35 11.60
CA VAL A 15 -5.66 -15.44 12.07
C VAL A 15 -6.17 -14.53 13.19
N LEU A 16 -7.25 -13.76 12.96
CA LEU A 16 -7.68 -12.75 13.93
C LEU A 16 -8.37 -13.35 15.16
N ASN A 17 -9.25 -14.33 14.99
CA ASN A 17 -10.00 -14.92 16.11
C ASN A 17 -9.13 -15.60 17.20
N PRO A 18 -7.99 -16.23 16.88
CA PRO A 18 -7.09 -16.79 17.90
C PRO A 18 -6.31 -15.73 18.69
N ILE A 19 -6.14 -14.51 18.18
CA ILE A 19 -5.34 -13.48 18.83
C ILE A 19 -6.00 -13.04 20.15
N ARG A 20 -5.20 -12.99 21.22
CA ARG A 20 -5.62 -12.50 22.54
C ARG A 20 -4.73 -11.34 22.96
N TYR A 21 -5.31 -10.17 23.09
CA TYR A 21 -4.60 -8.96 23.54
C TYR A 21 -4.62 -8.91 25.06
N ARG A 22 -3.44 -8.72 25.67
CA ARG A 22 -3.26 -8.61 27.12
C ARG A 22 -3.08 -7.16 27.57
N SER A 23 -2.36 -6.36 26.75
CA SER A 23 -2.14 -4.95 27.06
C SER A 23 -3.30 -4.08 26.57
N LYS A 24 -3.69 -3.10 27.40
CA LYS A 24 -4.64 -2.04 27.04
C LYS A 24 -3.99 -0.92 26.23
N GLU A 25 -2.66 -0.87 26.20
CA GLU A 25 -1.90 0.13 25.45
C GLU A 25 -1.92 -0.12 23.93
N ILE A 26 -2.37 -1.32 23.49
CA ILE A 26 -2.60 -1.58 22.06
C ILE A 26 -3.94 -0.96 21.67
N THR A 27 -3.91 0.22 21.12
CA THR A 27 -5.10 1.01 20.74
C THR A 27 -5.55 0.76 19.32
N PHE A 28 -4.59 0.62 18.36
CA PHE A 28 -4.81 0.18 17.01
C PHE A 28 -4.13 -1.18 16.83
N ARG A 29 -4.86 -2.19 16.38
CA ARG A 29 -4.42 -3.58 16.45
C ARG A 29 -4.83 -4.36 15.20
N ALA A 30 -4.23 -5.54 15.00
CA ALA A 30 -4.51 -6.38 13.85
C ALA A 30 -6.01 -6.54 13.58
N GLY A 31 -6.41 -6.26 12.36
CA GLY A 31 -7.79 -6.26 11.91
C GLY A 31 -7.88 -6.21 10.38
N ILE A 32 -9.10 -6.25 9.86
CA ILE A 32 -9.32 -5.98 8.43
C ILE A 32 -9.09 -4.48 8.20
N GLY A 33 -8.23 -4.16 7.23
CA GLY A 33 -7.84 -2.77 6.92
C GLY A 33 -6.94 -2.12 7.97
N HIS A 34 -6.24 -2.93 8.76
CA HIS A 34 -5.24 -2.48 9.73
C HIS A 34 -3.91 -3.16 9.42
N ASP A 35 -3.07 -2.52 8.62
CA ASP A 35 -1.75 -3.05 8.24
C ASP A 35 -0.63 -2.62 9.21
N GLY A 36 -0.96 -1.82 10.22
CA GLY A 36 -0.10 -1.42 11.34
C GLY A 36 -0.72 -1.68 12.70
N ALA A 37 0.04 -1.43 13.76
CA ALA A 37 -0.40 -1.47 15.15
C ALA A 37 0.17 -0.29 15.94
N VAL A 38 -0.58 0.17 16.94
CA VAL A 38 -0.15 1.23 17.88
C VAL A 38 -0.09 0.66 19.28
N PHE A 39 1.07 0.77 19.91
CA PHE A 39 1.33 0.38 21.30
C PHE A 39 1.91 1.59 22.05
N GLY A 40 1.13 2.22 22.91
CA GLY A 40 1.49 3.50 23.50
C GLY A 40 1.73 4.57 22.43
N ASP A 41 2.96 5.09 22.37
CA ASP A 41 3.40 6.05 21.35
C ASP A 41 4.17 5.39 20.19
N MET A 42 4.38 4.08 20.23
CA MET A 42 5.02 3.35 19.13
C MET A 42 3.99 2.91 18.12
N VAL A 43 4.27 3.17 16.84
CA VAL A 43 3.57 2.62 15.68
C VAL A 43 4.48 1.60 15.02
N THR A 44 3.95 0.44 14.66
CA THR A 44 4.73 -0.61 14.00
C THR A 44 3.95 -1.32 12.92
N SER A 45 4.65 -1.79 11.91
CA SER A 45 4.10 -2.63 10.85
C SER A 45 5.14 -3.63 10.37
N MET A 46 4.69 -4.68 9.70
CA MET A 46 5.54 -5.69 9.09
C MET A 46 5.08 -5.95 7.65
N ALA A 47 6.04 -6.00 6.74
CA ALA A 47 5.82 -6.39 5.36
C ALA A 47 6.83 -7.44 4.91
N THR A 48 6.38 -8.38 4.10
CA THR A 48 7.21 -9.43 3.52
C THR A 48 7.18 -9.33 2.00
N THR A 49 8.28 -9.68 1.33
CA THR A 49 8.32 -9.74 -0.12
C THR A 49 7.20 -10.62 -0.67
N ALA A 50 6.46 -10.08 -1.62
CA ALA A 50 5.33 -10.78 -2.23
C ALA A 50 5.68 -11.37 -3.60
N PHE A 51 6.79 -10.97 -4.21
CA PHE A 51 7.21 -11.33 -5.56
C PHE A 51 8.69 -11.69 -5.60
N SER A 52 9.04 -12.64 -6.47
CA SER A 52 10.41 -13.10 -6.70
C SER A 52 11.05 -12.32 -7.85
N TYR A 53 11.64 -11.16 -7.58
CA TYR A 53 12.43 -10.40 -8.53
C TYR A 53 13.49 -9.55 -7.83
N THR A 54 14.44 -9.07 -8.60
CA THR A 54 15.51 -8.17 -8.10
C THR A 54 14.93 -6.84 -7.67
N GLY A 55 15.29 -6.36 -6.47
CA GLY A 55 14.77 -5.10 -5.91
C GLY A 55 13.53 -5.26 -5.02
N ASN A 56 13.03 -6.48 -4.82
CA ASN A 56 11.89 -6.74 -3.95
C ASN A 56 12.15 -6.38 -2.47
N GLU A 57 13.42 -6.27 -2.05
CA GLU A 57 13.81 -5.76 -0.73
C GLU A 57 13.33 -4.33 -0.48
N ILE A 58 13.37 -3.48 -1.52
CA ILE A 58 12.89 -2.09 -1.43
C ILE A 58 11.37 -2.05 -1.40
N TYR A 59 10.70 -2.99 -2.11
CA TYR A 59 9.26 -3.15 -1.99
C TYR A 59 8.83 -3.44 -0.55
N ALA A 60 9.49 -4.40 0.12
CA ALA A 60 9.19 -4.76 1.51
C ALA A 60 9.46 -3.58 2.46
N LEU A 61 10.58 -2.86 2.29
CA LEU A 61 10.92 -1.67 3.06
C LEU A 61 9.83 -0.60 2.92
N ASN A 62 9.53 -0.19 1.68
CA ASN A 62 8.53 0.85 1.42
C ASN A 62 7.16 0.44 1.95
N ASN A 63 6.75 -0.82 1.77
CA ASN A 63 5.47 -1.30 2.28
C ASN A 63 5.39 -1.20 3.81
N ALA A 64 6.44 -1.62 4.53
CA ALA A 64 6.47 -1.54 5.99
C ALA A 64 6.39 -0.09 6.50
N ILE A 65 7.18 0.83 5.92
CA ILE A 65 7.14 2.25 6.34
C ILE A 65 5.85 2.96 5.93
N ASN A 66 5.30 2.66 4.75
CA ASN A 66 4.03 3.21 4.28
C ASN A 66 2.87 2.82 5.21
N ASN A 67 2.87 1.57 5.69
CA ASN A 67 1.89 1.10 6.67
C ASN A 67 2.04 1.81 8.02
N VAL A 68 3.26 2.12 8.47
CA VAL A 68 3.49 2.93 9.68
C VAL A 68 2.91 4.33 9.49
N ILE A 69 3.14 4.95 8.33
CA ILE A 69 2.59 6.27 8.00
C ILE A 69 1.05 6.22 7.97
N ALA A 70 0.47 5.23 7.27
CA ALA A 70 -0.98 5.06 7.19
C ALA A 70 -1.62 4.78 8.57
N ALA A 71 -0.90 4.12 9.48
CA ALA A 71 -1.34 3.91 10.86
C ALA A 71 -1.19 5.15 11.77
N GLY A 72 -0.64 6.24 11.27
CA GLY A 72 -0.49 7.51 11.98
C GLY A 72 0.88 7.69 12.63
N GLY A 73 1.94 7.07 12.10
CA GLY A 73 3.29 7.13 12.63
C GLY A 73 4.31 7.85 11.75
N VAL A 74 5.36 8.35 12.38
CA VAL A 74 6.58 8.85 11.73
C VAL A 74 7.65 7.76 11.85
N PRO A 75 8.03 7.08 10.75
CA PRO A 75 9.03 6.02 10.80
C PRO A 75 10.40 6.54 11.28
N TYR A 76 11.09 5.78 12.13
CA TYR A 76 12.45 6.10 12.59
C TYR A 76 13.42 4.92 12.48
N GLY A 77 12.92 3.69 12.35
CA GLY A 77 13.81 2.52 12.28
C GLY A 77 13.12 1.29 11.76
N ILE A 78 13.94 0.31 11.36
CA ILE A 78 13.52 -0.97 10.83
C ILE A 78 14.27 -2.14 11.43
N SER A 79 13.66 -3.31 11.40
CA SER A 79 14.33 -4.61 11.58
C SER A 79 14.10 -5.46 10.35
N VAL A 80 15.11 -6.24 9.93
CA VAL A 80 15.06 -6.98 8.67
C VAL A 80 15.37 -8.46 8.90
N ALA A 81 14.51 -9.35 8.42
CA ALA A 81 14.81 -10.78 8.31
C ALA A 81 15.00 -11.14 6.83
N ILE A 82 16.10 -11.85 6.52
CA ILE A 82 16.47 -12.30 5.18
C ILE A 82 16.65 -13.81 5.21
N LEU A 83 15.77 -14.53 4.53
CA LEU A 83 15.91 -15.97 4.30
C LEU A 83 16.32 -16.18 2.84
N LEU A 84 17.45 -16.83 2.62
CA LEU A 84 17.99 -17.11 1.29
C LEU A 84 17.92 -18.61 0.98
N PRO A 85 17.75 -19.00 -0.30
CA PRO A 85 17.96 -20.38 -0.71
C PRO A 85 19.32 -20.95 -0.30
N GLU A 86 19.39 -22.26 -0.02
CA GLU A 86 20.56 -22.96 0.54
C GLU A 86 21.87 -22.73 -0.25
N HIS A 87 21.79 -22.56 -1.56
CA HIS A 87 22.96 -22.39 -2.44
C HIS A 87 23.18 -20.94 -2.90
N SER A 88 22.62 -19.96 -2.17
CA SER A 88 22.80 -18.54 -2.51
C SER A 88 24.24 -18.10 -2.34
N GLU A 89 24.73 -17.30 -3.28
CA GLU A 89 26.06 -16.70 -3.20
C GLU A 89 26.06 -15.48 -2.27
N GLU A 90 27.19 -15.22 -1.61
CA GLU A 90 27.40 -14.03 -0.77
C GLU A 90 27.14 -12.72 -1.53
N ALA A 91 27.41 -12.69 -2.83
CA ALA A 91 27.16 -11.54 -3.69
C ALA A 91 25.68 -11.12 -3.69
N LEU A 92 24.75 -12.08 -3.69
CA LEU A 92 23.33 -11.84 -3.60
C LEU A 92 22.96 -11.19 -2.26
N LEU A 93 23.44 -11.74 -1.14
CA LEU A 93 23.23 -11.17 0.18
C LEU A 93 23.78 -9.75 0.28
N ARG A 94 25.02 -9.54 -0.18
CA ARG A 94 25.68 -8.23 -0.18
C ARG A 94 24.89 -7.18 -1.00
N ARG A 95 24.32 -7.57 -2.13
CA ARG A 95 23.47 -6.70 -2.95
C ARG A 95 22.19 -6.33 -2.20
N ILE A 96 21.46 -7.29 -1.64
CA ILE A 96 20.22 -7.07 -0.89
C ILE A 96 20.47 -6.14 0.30
N THR A 97 21.47 -6.45 1.13
CA THR A 97 21.80 -5.64 2.31
C THR A 97 22.32 -4.26 1.92
N GLY A 98 23.13 -4.17 0.86
CA GLY A 98 23.61 -2.88 0.34
C GLY A 98 22.46 -1.96 -0.11
N ASN A 99 21.50 -2.50 -0.85
CA ASN A 99 20.32 -1.75 -1.28
C ASN A 99 19.46 -1.28 -0.08
N LEU A 100 19.23 -2.16 0.90
CA LEU A 100 18.49 -1.83 2.11
C LEU A 100 19.21 -0.75 2.92
N CYS A 101 20.53 -0.86 3.13
CA CYS A 101 21.31 0.13 3.86
C CYS A 101 21.27 1.51 3.15
N ALA A 102 21.51 1.53 1.84
CA ALA A 102 21.49 2.77 1.07
C ALA A 102 20.10 3.46 1.13
N LYS A 103 19.03 2.68 1.04
CA LYS A 103 17.67 3.22 1.11
C LYS A 103 17.27 3.65 2.53
N ALA A 104 17.71 2.92 3.56
CA ALA A 104 17.51 3.30 4.96
C ALA A 104 18.23 4.62 5.27
N GLU A 105 19.46 4.81 4.78
CA GLU A 105 20.21 6.06 4.91
C GLU A 105 19.48 7.23 4.21
N GLU A 106 19.03 7.03 2.96
CA GLU A 106 18.24 8.02 2.21
C GLU A 106 16.98 8.46 2.99
N TYR A 107 16.32 7.49 3.64
CA TYR A 107 15.09 7.70 4.41
C TYR A 107 15.33 8.11 5.86
N ARG A 108 16.59 8.21 6.30
CA ARG A 108 16.99 8.52 7.68
C ARG A 108 16.41 7.53 8.70
N LEU A 109 16.44 6.23 8.35
CA LEU A 109 15.97 5.14 9.19
C LEU A 109 17.16 4.36 9.76
N ASP A 110 17.10 4.03 11.05
CA ASP A 110 18.05 3.14 11.68
C ASP A 110 17.71 1.67 11.38
N ILE A 111 18.68 0.86 10.98
CA ILE A 111 18.53 -0.60 10.96
C ILE A 111 18.87 -1.12 12.36
N MET A 112 17.83 -1.39 13.15
CA MET A 112 17.93 -1.66 14.59
C MET A 112 18.41 -3.08 14.90
N THR A 113 17.93 -4.07 14.16
CA THR A 113 18.27 -5.48 14.33
C THR A 113 17.84 -6.29 13.10
N GLY A 114 18.21 -7.55 13.05
CA GLY A 114 17.79 -8.42 11.97
C GLY A 114 18.15 -9.89 12.21
N HIS A 115 17.76 -10.71 11.23
CA HIS A 115 18.09 -12.12 11.15
C HIS A 115 18.43 -12.49 9.72
N THR A 116 19.47 -13.27 9.50
CA THR A 116 19.87 -13.72 8.16
C THR A 116 20.25 -15.19 8.20
N GLU A 117 19.65 -15.99 7.32
CA GLU A 117 19.84 -17.44 7.32
C GLU A 117 19.70 -18.01 5.89
N LEU A 118 20.49 -19.06 5.59
CA LEU A 118 20.30 -19.91 4.43
C LEU A 118 19.38 -21.07 4.82
N VAL A 119 18.29 -21.25 4.10
CA VAL A 119 17.27 -22.27 4.44
C VAL A 119 16.84 -23.07 3.20
N PRO A 120 16.71 -24.40 3.32
CA PRO A 120 16.29 -25.25 2.19
C PRO A 120 14.78 -25.11 1.84
N SER A 121 14.01 -24.43 2.68
CA SER A 121 12.56 -24.30 2.51
C SER A 121 12.11 -23.17 1.58
N VAL A 122 13.03 -22.34 1.09
CA VAL A 122 12.73 -21.25 0.16
C VAL A 122 13.48 -21.45 -1.15
N THR A 123 12.84 -21.13 -2.26
CA THR A 123 13.41 -21.18 -3.62
C THR A 123 13.93 -19.81 -4.06
N ASP A 124 13.42 -18.76 -3.44
CA ASP A 124 13.76 -17.36 -3.72
C ASP A 124 13.99 -16.62 -2.42
N PRO A 125 14.74 -15.49 -2.42
CA PRO A 125 14.93 -14.69 -1.23
C PRO A 125 13.59 -14.23 -0.63
N VAL A 126 13.37 -14.51 0.66
CA VAL A 126 12.25 -13.98 1.43
C VAL A 126 12.78 -12.91 2.36
N ILE A 127 12.31 -11.69 2.18
CA ILE A 127 12.75 -10.53 2.95
C ILE A 127 11.56 -9.98 3.70
N THR A 128 11.67 -9.89 5.01
CA THR A 128 10.65 -9.30 5.88
C THR A 128 11.23 -8.07 6.56
N VAL A 129 10.53 -6.97 6.43
CA VAL A 129 10.86 -5.70 7.09
C VAL A 129 9.81 -5.40 8.14
N THR A 130 10.24 -5.15 9.38
CA THR A 130 9.41 -4.57 10.42
C THR A 130 9.82 -3.12 10.59
N ALA A 131 8.90 -2.19 10.45
CA ALA A 131 9.13 -0.76 10.64
C ALA A 131 8.56 -0.30 11.98
N TYR A 132 9.26 0.66 12.58
CA TYR A 132 8.91 1.31 13.85
C TYR A 132 8.82 2.81 13.61
N GLY A 133 7.82 3.45 14.24
CA GLY A 133 7.61 4.88 14.19
C GLY A 133 7.09 5.43 15.50
N SER A 134 7.16 6.74 15.67
CA SER A 134 6.50 7.49 16.74
C SER A 134 5.12 7.95 16.29
N LYS A 135 4.14 7.90 17.19
CA LYS A 135 2.76 8.32 16.87
C LYS A 135 2.70 9.83 16.58
N LEU A 136 2.16 10.17 15.42
CA LEU A 136 1.92 11.53 14.97
C LEU A 136 0.45 11.95 15.18
N TRP A 137 -0.50 11.07 14.78
CA TRP A 137 -1.93 11.30 15.01
C TRP A 137 -2.62 10.03 15.53
N GLU A 138 -3.79 10.22 16.13
CA GLU A 138 -4.61 9.11 16.59
C GLU A 138 -5.53 8.61 15.46
N ASN A 139 -5.46 7.33 15.14
CA ASN A 139 -6.37 6.71 14.20
C ASN A 139 -7.78 6.62 14.81
N ARG A 140 -8.71 7.37 14.22
CA ARG A 140 -10.10 7.51 14.68
C ARG A 140 -11.11 6.83 13.75
N HIS A 141 -10.71 5.74 13.08
CA HIS A 141 -11.52 5.02 12.10
C HIS A 141 -12.93 4.64 12.60
N LYS A 142 -13.09 4.41 13.92
CA LYS A 142 -14.39 4.11 14.55
C LYS A 142 -15.29 5.33 14.74
N GLN A 143 -14.75 6.53 14.54
CA GLN A 143 -15.47 7.81 14.68
C GLN A 143 -15.81 8.42 13.33
N VAL A 144 -15.58 7.69 12.24
CA VAL A 144 -15.93 8.13 10.87
C VAL A 144 -17.45 8.29 10.78
N THR A 145 -17.87 9.49 10.37
CA THR A 145 -19.26 9.86 10.13
C THR A 145 -19.53 10.01 8.63
N PRO A 146 -20.79 9.98 8.18
CA PRO A 146 -21.13 10.31 6.80
C PRO A 146 -20.73 11.75 6.42
N GLY A 147 -20.31 11.95 5.17
CA GLY A 147 -19.97 13.25 4.60
C GLY A 147 -18.50 13.66 4.73
N LEU A 148 -17.63 12.81 5.31
CA LEU A 148 -16.18 13.07 5.30
C LEU A 148 -15.62 12.80 3.91
N ASP A 149 -14.61 13.59 3.53
CA ASP A 149 -13.90 13.42 2.28
C ASP A 149 -13.00 12.19 2.30
N ILE A 150 -12.91 11.51 1.15
CA ILE A 150 -11.92 10.48 0.87
C ILE A 150 -10.93 11.06 -0.11
N VAL A 151 -9.70 11.34 0.36
CA VAL A 151 -8.61 11.85 -0.45
C VAL A 151 -7.73 10.70 -0.91
N MET A 152 -7.23 10.74 -2.14
CA MET A 152 -6.20 9.85 -2.67
C MET A 152 -5.01 10.68 -3.14
N THR A 153 -3.79 10.27 -2.76
CA THR A 153 -2.55 10.84 -3.29
C THR A 153 -2.05 10.02 -4.48
N LYS A 154 -1.31 10.67 -5.38
CA LYS A 154 -0.75 10.10 -6.60
C LYS A 154 -1.84 9.42 -7.46
N TRP A 155 -1.62 8.20 -7.93
CA TRP A 155 -2.52 7.51 -8.87
C TRP A 155 -2.57 6.00 -8.63
N THR A 156 -3.63 5.36 -9.13
CA THR A 156 -3.79 3.91 -9.01
C THR A 156 -2.79 3.13 -9.88
N GLY A 157 -2.45 1.90 -9.46
CA GLY A 157 -1.57 1.00 -10.20
C GLY A 157 -0.11 1.46 -10.27
N LEU A 158 0.31 2.42 -9.43
CA LEU A 158 1.61 3.08 -9.47
C LEU A 158 2.77 2.08 -9.50
N TYR A 159 2.89 1.26 -8.48
CA TYR A 159 3.96 0.26 -8.39
C TYR A 159 3.78 -0.87 -9.41
N GLY A 160 2.56 -1.38 -9.55
CA GLY A 160 2.28 -2.50 -10.45
C GLY A 160 2.58 -2.16 -11.90
N GLY A 161 2.23 -0.95 -12.35
CA GLY A 161 2.59 -0.47 -13.69
C GLY A 161 4.09 -0.32 -13.87
N ALA A 162 4.78 0.25 -12.86
CA ALA A 162 6.23 0.41 -12.91
C ALA A 162 6.95 -0.94 -13.03
N ILE A 163 6.59 -1.92 -12.20
CA ILE A 163 7.24 -3.24 -12.21
C ILE A 163 6.91 -4.06 -13.46
N LEU A 164 5.69 -3.94 -13.99
CA LEU A 164 5.33 -4.56 -15.27
C LEU A 164 6.13 -3.94 -16.43
N ALA A 165 6.28 -2.61 -16.44
CA ALA A 165 7.08 -1.93 -17.46
C ALA A 165 8.56 -2.32 -17.38
N GLU A 166 9.09 -2.60 -16.19
CA GLU A 166 10.48 -3.04 -15.99
C GLU A 166 10.67 -4.51 -16.38
N LEU A 167 9.86 -5.42 -15.82
CA LEU A 167 10.08 -6.86 -15.97
C LEU A 167 9.51 -7.45 -17.25
N LYS A 168 8.62 -6.72 -17.93
CA LYS A 168 7.95 -7.12 -19.17
C LYS A 168 8.26 -6.18 -20.33
N GLU A 169 9.41 -5.48 -20.26
CA GLU A 169 9.83 -4.51 -21.27
C GLU A 169 9.80 -5.11 -22.69
N GLU A 170 10.38 -6.29 -22.89
CA GLU A 170 10.46 -6.95 -24.20
C GLU A 170 9.06 -7.24 -24.77
N GLU A 171 8.12 -7.69 -23.94
CA GLU A 171 6.75 -7.95 -24.35
C GLU A 171 6.04 -6.63 -24.75
N LEU A 172 6.19 -5.59 -23.93
CA LEU A 172 5.56 -4.28 -24.15
C LEU A 172 6.14 -3.55 -25.36
N LEU A 173 7.42 -3.73 -25.69
CA LEU A 173 8.07 -3.17 -26.88
C LEU A 173 7.44 -3.67 -28.18
N THR A 174 6.71 -4.77 -28.17
CA THR A 174 5.96 -5.24 -29.34
C THR A 174 4.82 -4.31 -29.73
N ARG A 175 4.33 -3.48 -28.80
CA ARG A 175 3.16 -2.59 -29.02
C ARG A 175 3.48 -1.11 -28.75
N TYR A 176 4.36 -0.81 -27.80
CA TYR A 176 4.62 0.55 -27.32
C TYR A 176 6.06 1.02 -27.57
N PRO A 177 6.28 2.33 -27.78
CA PRO A 177 7.64 2.89 -27.87
C PRO A 177 8.43 2.73 -26.57
N GLY A 178 9.74 2.44 -26.67
CA GLY A 178 10.59 2.27 -25.49
C GLY A 178 10.68 3.51 -24.58
N SER A 179 10.46 4.72 -25.08
CA SER A 179 10.37 5.93 -24.28
C SER A 179 9.18 5.90 -23.32
N TYR A 180 8.05 5.39 -23.81
CA TYR A 180 6.81 5.25 -23.04
C TYR A 180 6.97 4.24 -21.89
N ILE A 181 7.56 3.08 -22.20
CA ILE A 181 7.84 2.04 -21.19
C ILE A 181 8.78 2.54 -20.11
N ARG A 182 9.85 3.28 -20.48
CA ARG A 182 10.76 3.89 -19.52
C ARG A 182 10.10 4.94 -18.61
N ILE A 183 9.14 5.72 -19.13
CA ILE A 183 8.35 6.65 -18.30
C ILE A 183 7.59 5.86 -17.24
N THR A 184 6.91 4.78 -17.65
CA THR A 184 6.12 3.94 -16.74
C THR A 184 6.99 3.25 -15.69
N ALA A 185 8.12 2.65 -16.08
CA ALA A 185 9.08 2.06 -15.14
C ALA A 185 9.62 3.11 -14.15
N GLY A 186 9.84 4.37 -14.61
CA GLY A 186 10.27 5.48 -13.78
C GLY A 186 9.30 5.87 -12.66
N TYR A 187 8.05 5.40 -12.68
CA TYR A 187 7.11 5.61 -11.57
C TYR A 187 7.51 4.88 -10.29
N GLY A 188 8.35 3.84 -10.38
CA GLY A 188 8.88 3.13 -9.21
C GLY A 188 9.56 4.01 -8.16
N LYS A 189 10.05 5.21 -8.54
CA LYS A 189 10.63 6.19 -7.62
C LYS A 189 9.61 6.83 -6.64
N TYR A 190 8.32 6.73 -6.92
CA TYR A 190 7.25 7.35 -6.12
C TYR A 190 6.58 6.38 -5.12
N THR A 191 7.18 5.22 -4.87
CA THR A 191 6.59 4.15 -4.05
C THR A 191 6.65 4.38 -2.54
N SER A 192 7.37 5.41 -2.07
CA SER A 192 7.41 5.82 -0.65
C SER A 192 6.37 6.91 -0.36
N LEU A 193 5.78 6.87 0.85
CA LEU A 193 4.87 7.88 1.40
C LEU A 193 5.59 8.93 2.27
N LEU A 194 6.92 8.93 2.35
CA LEU A 194 7.66 9.94 3.12
C LEU A 194 7.41 11.37 2.64
N PRO A 195 7.25 11.66 1.33
CA PRO A 195 6.86 12.99 0.88
C PRO A 195 5.48 13.41 1.39
N GLU A 196 4.50 12.50 1.38
CA GLU A 196 3.16 12.72 1.94
C GLU A 196 3.22 12.96 3.45
N LEU A 197 4.06 12.21 4.16
CA LEU A 197 4.22 12.36 5.62
C LEU A 197 4.59 13.79 6.00
N ALA A 198 5.54 14.43 5.30
CA ALA A 198 5.95 15.79 5.57
C ALA A 198 4.78 16.80 5.45
N VAL A 199 3.86 16.58 4.50
CA VAL A 199 2.64 17.39 4.35
C VAL A 199 1.65 17.07 5.47
N LEU A 200 1.49 15.81 5.85
CA LEU A 200 0.57 15.38 6.91
C LEU A 200 1.02 15.88 8.29
N GLU A 201 2.33 15.96 8.56
CA GLU A 201 2.86 16.57 9.79
C GLU A 201 2.39 18.02 9.93
N ALA A 202 2.51 18.81 8.87
CA ALA A 202 2.03 20.19 8.86
C ALA A 202 0.50 20.28 8.99
N ALA A 203 -0.24 19.43 8.26
CA ALA A 203 -1.70 19.42 8.29
C ALA A 203 -2.24 19.04 9.68
N VAL A 204 -1.64 18.06 10.36
CA VAL A 204 -2.04 17.65 11.71
C VAL A 204 -1.73 18.73 12.75
N ALA A 205 -0.63 19.48 12.56
CA ALA A 205 -0.28 20.60 13.45
C ALA A 205 -1.26 21.78 13.29
N GLU A 206 -1.69 22.08 12.04
CA GLU A 206 -2.61 23.16 11.74
C GLU A 206 -4.08 22.82 12.07
N TYR A 207 -4.47 21.57 11.76
CA TYR A 207 -5.85 21.05 11.95
C TYR A 207 -5.84 19.79 12.84
N PRO A 208 -5.64 19.92 14.17
CA PRO A 208 -5.55 18.77 15.06
C PRO A 208 -6.81 17.90 14.99
N GLY A 209 -6.63 16.61 14.69
CA GLY A 209 -7.73 15.66 14.61
C GLY A 209 -8.52 15.67 13.29
N CYS A 210 -8.09 16.38 12.25
CA CYS A 210 -8.79 16.38 10.96
C CYS A 210 -8.72 15.02 10.23
N ILE A 211 -7.72 14.18 10.49
CA ILE A 211 -7.57 12.85 9.91
C ILE A 211 -8.27 11.81 10.80
N PHE A 212 -9.22 11.08 10.22
CA PHE A 212 -9.96 10.01 10.90
C PHE A 212 -9.37 8.63 10.64
N ALA A 213 -8.97 8.36 9.41
CA ALA A 213 -8.35 7.11 9.00
C ALA A 213 -7.44 7.37 7.80
N ALA A 214 -6.41 6.56 7.66
CA ALA A 214 -5.61 6.49 6.45
C ALA A 214 -5.27 5.02 6.14
N HIS A 215 -5.02 4.73 4.87
CA HIS A 215 -4.66 3.40 4.39
C HIS A 215 -3.74 3.53 3.17
N ASP A 216 -2.64 2.79 3.14
CA ASP A 216 -1.78 2.71 1.97
C ASP A 216 -2.48 1.94 0.84
N VAL A 217 -2.18 2.31 -0.41
CA VAL A 217 -2.69 1.59 -1.57
C VAL A 217 -1.63 0.59 -2.01
N SER A 218 -1.78 -0.65 -1.60
CA SER A 218 -0.83 -1.73 -1.92
C SER A 218 -1.50 -2.88 -2.70
N ASN A 219 -1.33 -4.11 -2.28
CA ASN A 219 -1.91 -5.29 -2.93
C ASN A 219 -3.43 -5.22 -3.08
N GLY A 220 -3.91 -5.43 -4.31
CA GLY A 220 -5.32 -5.35 -4.69
C GLY A 220 -5.73 -3.96 -5.17
N GLY A 221 -4.75 -3.04 -5.29
CA GLY A 221 -4.93 -1.70 -5.82
C GLY A 221 -5.86 -0.82 -4.99
N VAL A 222 -6.35 0.26 -5.61
CA VAL A 222 -7.21 1.23 -4.92
C VAL A 222 -8.56 0.61 -4.49
N PHE A 223 -9.11 -0.33 -5.26
CA PHE A 223 -10.35 -1.00 -4.87
C PHE A 223 -10.13 -1.86 -3.62
N GLY A 224 -9.00 -2.57 -3.54
CA GLY A 224 -8.64 -3.32 -2.35
C GLY A 224 -8.46 -2.44 -1.11
N ALA A 225 -7.71 -1.34 -1.25
CA ALA A 225 -7.46 -0.38 -0.18
C ALA A 225 -8.76 0.31 0.32
N LEU A 226 -9.62 0.75 -0.61
CA LEU A 226 -10.93 1.32 -0.29
C LEU A 226 -11.80 0.31 0.48
N TRP A 227 -11.88 -0.94 0.00
CA TRP A 227 -12.62 -1.97 0.71
C TRP A 227 -12.12 -2.16 2.15
N GLN A 228 -10.80 -2.25 2.33
CA GLN A 228 -10.18 -2.50 3.63
C GLN A 228 -10.39 -1.30 4.57
N MET A 229 -10.09 -0.08 4.13
CA MET A 229 -10.27 1.14 4.91
C MET A 229 -11.73 1.35 5.35
N LEU A 230 -12.68 1.25 4.40
CA LEU A 230 -14.10 1.42 4.69
C LEU A 230 -14.66 0.28 5.56
N SER A 231 -14.05 -0.93 5.50
CA SER A 231 -14.40 -2.03 6.40
C SER A 231 -13.94 -1.75 7.83
N ALA A 232 -12.73 -1.20 8.01
CA ALA A 232 -12.23 -0.78 9.31
C ALA A 232 -13.09 0.34 9.90
N CYS A 233 -13.50 1.31 9.08
CA CYS A 233 -14.38 2.42 9.46
C CYS A 233 -15.84 1.99 9.69
N ASN A 234 -16.23 0.80 9.22
CA ASN A 234 -17.61 0.29 9.26
C ASN A 234 -18.64 1.24 8.61
N CYS A 235 -18.26 1.92 7.52
CA CYS A 235 -19.07 2.90 6.81
C CYS A 235 -19.27 2.53 5.33
N GLY A 236 -20.26 3.18 4.71
CA GLY A 236 -20.46 3.22 3.26
C GLY A 236 -19.62 4.32 2.60
N ALA A 237 -19.61 4.35 1.28
CA ALA A 237 -19.00 5.42 0.49
C ALA A 237 -19.63 5.52 -0.90
N GLU A 238 -19.57 6.72 -1.48
CA GLU A 238 -19.84 6.99 -2.88
C GLU A 238 -18.57 7.56 -3.54
N ILE A 239 -18.11 6.87 -4.60
CA ILE A 239 -16.83 7.13 -5.23
C ILE A 239 -17.05 7.20 -6.74
N PRO A 240 -17.09 8.40 -7.34
CA PRO A 240 -17.11 8.56 -8.78
C PRO A 240 -15.83 8.01 -9.39
N LEU A 241 -15.92 6.97 -10.23
CA LEU A 241 -14.77 6.28 -10.81
C LEU A 241 -13.80 7.25 -11.50
N ARG A 242 -14.34 8.25 -12.20
CA ARG A 242 -13.56 9.28 -12.91
C ARG A 242 -12.73 10.19 -12.01
N GLN A 243 -13.00 10.21 -10.70
CA GLN A 243 -12.22 10.99 -9.72
C GLN A 243 -11.01 10.21 -9.20
N ILE A 244 -10.95 8.90 -9.40
CA ILE A 244 -9.77 8.10 -9.07
C ILE A 244 -8.70 8.39 -10.12
N PRO A 245 -7.55 9.00 -9.74
CA PRO A 245 -6.52 9.33 -10.70
C PRO A 245 -5.84 8.07 -11.25
N VAL A 246 -5.62 8.06 -12.54
CA VAL A 246 -4.88 7.01 -13.26
C VAL A 246 -4.06 7.65 -14.38
N LYS A 247 -2.84 7.17 -14.58
CA LYS A 247 -1.99 7.62 -15.69
C LYS A 247 -2.29 6.82 -16.95
N GLN A 248 -2.24 7.49 -18.11
CA GLN A 248 -2.47 6.83 -19.39
C GLN A 248 -1.53 5.65 -19.59
N GLU A 249 -0.28 5.80 -19.18
CA GLU A 249 0.74 4.75 -19.28
C GLU A 249 0.37 3.49 -18.48
N ILE A 250 -0.27 3.66 -17.33
CA ILE A 250 -0.77 2.54 -16.52
C ILE A 250 -1.96 1.85 -17.22
N ILE A 251 -2.87 2.64 -17.82
CA ILE A 251 -4.00 2.09 -18.60
C ILE A 251 -3.48 1.22 -19.73
N GLU A 252 -2.53 1.73 -20.52
CA GLU A 252 -1.97 1.03 -21.67
C GLU A 252 -1.29 -0.29 -21.29
N VAL A 253 -0.48 -0.27 -20.19
CA VAL A 253 0.14 -1.50 -19.67
C VAL A 253 -0.93 -2.49 -19.21
N CYS A 254 -1.98 -2.01 -18.54
CA CYS A 254 -3.07 -2.87 -18.09
C CYS A 254 -3.87 -3.46 -19.26
N GLU A 255 -4.12 -2.69 -20.32
CA GLU A 255 -4.77 -3.17 -21.56
C GLU A 255 -3.94 -4.23 -22.27
N TYR A 256 -2.60 -4.08 -22.29
CA TYR A 256 -1.72 -5.08 -22.90
C TYR A 256 -1.86 -6.44 -22.23
N PHE A 257 -1.95 -6.47 -20.90
CA PHE A 257 -2.04 -7.69 -20.09
C PHE A 257 -3.48 -8.11 -19.75
N ASP A 258 -4.49 -7.41 -20.26
CA ASP A 258 -5.91 -7.66 -19.96
C ASP A 258 -6.21 -7.70 -18.45
N ILE A 259 -5.74 -6.67 -17.73
CA ILE A 259 -5.90 -6.52 -16.28
C ILE A 259 -6.54 -5.18 -15.91
N ASN A 260 -7.18 -5.13 -14.74
CA ASN A 260 -7.86 -3.93 -14.25
C ASN A 260 -6.87 -3.02 -13.49
N PRO A 261 -6.63 -1.76 -13.95
CA PRO A 261 -5.72 -0.82 -13.29
C PRO A 261 -6.11 -0.47 -11.86
N TYR A 262 -7.39 -0.50 -11.51
CA TYR A 262 -7.87 -0.21 -10.15
C TYR A 262 -7.62 -1.36 -9.16
N MET A 263 -7.29 -2.54 -9.66
CA MET A 263 -6.93 -3.74 -8.87
C MET A 263 -5.41 -4.03 -8.92
N LEU A 264 -4.65 -3.19 -9.64
CA LEU A 264 -3.21 -3.30 -9.78
C LEU A 264 -2.51 -2.61 -8.60
N ASN A 265 -1.47 -3.24 -8.05
CA ASN A 265 -0.70 -2.73 -6.90
C ASN A 265 -0.34 -1.25 -7.05
N GLY A 266 -0.81 -0.45 -6.11
CA GLY A 266 -0.66 1.00 -6.11
C GLY A 266 0.30 1.51 -5.03
N GLN A 267 1.23 0.67 -4.53
CA GLN A 267 2.16 1.09 -3.48
C GLN A 267 2.82 2.44 -3.81
N GLY A 268 2.75 3.34 -2.83
CA GLY A 268 3.17 4.73 -2.97
C GLY A 268 2.02 5.72 -2.97
N SER A 269 0.77 5.27 -3.14
CA SER A 269 -0.42 6.09 -2.99
C SER A 269 -1.06 5.90 -1.61
N LEU A 270 -1.73 6.92 -1.10
CA LEU A 270 -2.37 6.94 0.22
C LEU A 270 -3.84 7.33 0.09
N LEU A 271 -4.70 6.64 0.83
CA LEU A 271 -6.09 7.03 1.05
C LEU A 271 -6.22 7.67 2.43
N ILE A 272 -6.98 8.76 2.54
CA ILE A 272 -7.20 9.50 3.78
C ILE A 272 -8.68 9.81 3.91
N VAL A 273 -9.29 9.49 5.05
CA VAL A 273 -10.63 9.95 5.44
C VAL A 273 -10.49 11.15 6.36
N THR A 274 -11.04 12.30 5.95
CA THR A 274 -10.79 13.58 6.60
C THR A 274 -11.96 14.54 6.48
N GLU A 275 -12.06 15.50 7.41
CA GLU A 275 -12.94 16.65 7.30
C GLU A 275 -12.30 17.86 6.59
N CYS A 276 -10.98 17.80 6.33
CA CYS A 276 -10.17 18.85 5.70
C CYS A 276 -9.67 18.40 4.32
N GLY A 277 -10.52 17.76 3.50
CA GLY A 277 -10.09 17.14 2.23
C GLY A 277 -9.47 18.13 1.27
N GLN A 278 -10.12 19.28 1.06
CA GLN A 278 -9.62 20.29 0.13
C GLN A 278 -8.28 20.90 0.60
N GLN A 279 -8.14 21.18 1.90
CA GLN A 279 -6.92 21.73 2.46
C GLN A 279 -5.75 20.76 2.32
N ILE A 280 -5.98 19.45 2.57
CA ILE A 280 -4.96 18.41 2.38
C ILE A 280 -4.59 18.29 0.90
N VAL A 281 -5.55 18.33 -0.02
CA VAL A 281 -5.30 18.28 -1.46
C VAL A 281 -4.44 19.47 -1.90
N GLU A 282 -4.79 20.68 -1.49
CA GLU A 282 -4.02 21.90 -1.80
C GLU A 282 -2.59 21.82 -1.24
N ALA A 283 -2.43 21.37 0.01
CA ALA A 283 -1.12 21.21 0.64
C ALA A 283 -0.26 20.18 -0.11
N MET A 284 -0.83 19.03 -0.51
CA MET A 284 -0.16 18.00 -1.31
C MET A 284 0.28 18.56 -2.67
N GLN A 285 -0.63 19.25 -3.37
CA GLN A 285 -0.34 19.83 -4.69
C GLN A 285 0.75 20.92 -4.60
N ASN A 286 0.73 21.77 -3.57
CA ASN A 286 1.77 22.77 -3.31
C ASN A 286 3.15 22.12 -3.03
N ALA A 287 3.17 20.90 -2.49
CA ALA A 287 4.38 20.11 -2.31
C ALA A 287 4.78 19.29 -3.56
N GLY A 288 4.07 19.46 -4.69
CA GLY A 288 4.31 18.72 -5.93
C GLY A 288 3.79 17.28 -5.92
N ILE A 289 2.90 16.93 -5.00
CA ILE A 289 2.27 15.62 -4.90
C ILE A 289 0.86 15.72 -5.49
N GLU A 290 0.56 14.92 -6.51
CA GLU A 290 -0.79 14.84 -7.04
C GLU A 290 -1.73 14.30 -5.97
N ALA A 291 -2.87 14.95 -5.76
CA ALA A 291 -3.90 14.51 -4.83
C ALA A 291 -5.28 14.98 -5.27
N ASN A 292 -6.30 14.20 -4.96
CA ASN A 292 -7.70 14.51 -5.27
C ASN A 292 -8.64 14.00 -4.17
N VAL A 293 -9.75 14.70 -3.97
CA VAL A 293 -10.91 14.13 -3.29
C VAL A 293 -11.58 13.17 -4.27
N ILE A 294 -11.59 11.89 -3.96
CA ILE A 294 -12.11 10.84 -4.85
C ILE A 294 -13.54 10.41 -4.51
N GLY A 295 -14.09 10.87 -3.42
CA GLY A 295 -15.44 10.54 -2.96
C GLY A 295 -15.68 10.91 -1.51
N ASN A 296 -16.81 10.44 -0.97
CA ASN A 296 -17.22 10.77 0.39
C ASN A 296 -17.70 9.52 1.13
N THR A 297 -17.57 9.55 2.46
CA THR A 297 -18.14 8.54 3.33
C THR A 297 -19.65 8.69 3.43
N MET A 298 -20.37 7.57 3.53
CA MET A 298 -21.84 7.52 3.57
C MET A 298 -22.34 6.74 4.78
N ALA A 299 -23.60 6.99 5.14
CA ALA A 299 -24.30 6.17 6.12
C ALA A 299 -24.46 4.73 5.60
N GLY A 300 -24.54 3.77 6.53
CA GLY A 300 -24.69 2.36 6.18
C GLY A 300 -23.37 1.70 5.79
N LYS A 301 -23.43 0.68 4.92
CA LYS A 301 -22.28 -0.14 4.53
C LYS A 301 -22.11 -0.27 3.02
N ASP A 302 -22.96 0.38 2.26
CA ASP A 302 -22.94 0.34 0.81
C ASP A 302 -21.75 1.16 0.31
N ARG A 303 -20.87 0.53 -0.45
CA ARG A 303 -19.66 1.12 -1.04
C ARG A 303 -19.84 1.11 -2.54
N LYS A 304 -20.20 2.26 -3.08
CA LYS A 304 -20.56 2.39 -4.49
C LYS A 304 -19.44 3.03 -5.29
N ILE A 305 -19.14 2.43 -6.42
CA ILE A 305 -18.32 3.01 -7.49
C ILE A 305 -19.28 3.51 -8.56
N MET A 306 -19.34 4.83 -8.73
CA MET A 306 -20.28 5.49 -9.67
C MET A 306 -19.57 5.69 -11.01
N THR A 307 -20.06 5.02 -12.05
CA THR A 307 -19.47 5.12 -13.41
C THR A 307 -20.12 6.21 -14.25
N GLY A 308 -21.27 6.71 -13.83
CA GLY A 308 -22.12 7.65 -14.55
C GLY A 308 -23.21 6.98 -15.39
N GLU A 309 -23.06 5.70 -15.69
CA GLU A 309 -24.07 4.88 -16.36
C GLU A 309 -24.75 3.92 -15.39
N GLU A 310 -23.97 3.30 -14.52
CA GLU A 310 -24.42 2.35 -13.49
C GLU A 310 -23.63 2.55 -12.19
N ASP A 311 -24.31 2.34 -11.07
CA ASP A 311 -23.64 2.20 -9.77
C ASP A 311 -23.23 0.74 -9.59
N ARG A 312 -21.94 0.53 -9.29
CA ARG A 312 -21.41 -0.81 -8.97
C ARG A 312 -21.01 -0.85 -7.51
N PHE A 313 -21.28 -1.97 -6.86
CA PHE A 313 -20.79 -2.17 -5.49
C PHE A 313 -19.31 -2.58 -5.53
N LEU A 314 -18.52 -1.94 -4.67
CA LEU A 314 -17.15 -2.37 -4.42
C LEU A 314 -17.20 -3.77 -3.80
N GLU A 315 -16.41 -4.69 -4.34
CA GLU A 315 -16.31 -6.08 -3.85
C GLU A 315 -15.08 -6.28 -2.96
N PRO A 316 -15.12 -7.29 -2.07
CA PRO A 316 -13.92 -7.72 -1.33
C PRO A 316 -12.77 -8.04 -2.31
N PRO A 317 -11.53 -7.59 -2.02
CA PRO A 317 -10.41 -7.85 -2.90
C PRO A 317 -10.17 -9.36 -3.05
N ARG A 318 -10.08 -9.83 -4.29
CA ARG A 318 -9.84 -11.25 -4.63
C ARG A 318 -8.35 -11.55 -4.82
N GLY A 319 -7.51 -10.54 -4.89
CA GLY A 319 -6.07 -10.62 -5.12
C GLY A 319 -5.56 -9.38 -5.86
N ASP A 320 -4.28 -9.38 -6.21
CA ASP A 320 -3.65 -8.32 -6.99
C ASP A 320 -3.59 -8.68 -8.47
N ALA A 321 -3.80 -7.71 -9.35
CA ALA A 321 -3.75 -7.92 -10.80
C ALA A 321 -2.37 -8.39 -11.29
N LEU A 322 -1.27 -8.07 -10.57
CA LEU A 322 0.05 -8.63 -10.85
C LEU A 322 0.09 -10.17 -10.82
N ASN A 323 -0.73 -10.80 -9.97
CA ASN A 323 -0.77 -12.26 -9.88
C ASN A 323 -1.30 -12.91 -11.17
N VAL A 324 -2.12 -12.20 -11.94
CA VAL A 324 -2.59 -12.67 -13.25
C VAL A 324 -1.41 -12.76 -14.21
N VAL A 325 -0.60 -11.72 -14.27
CA VAL A 325 0.51 -11.62 -15.22
C VAL A 325 1.66 -12.56 -14.86
N PHE A 326 2.05 -12.62 -13.57
CA PHE A 326 3.21 -13.42 -13.14
C PHE A 326 2.88 -14.89 -12.90
N TYR A 327 1.67 -15.24 -12.51
CA TYR A 327 1.30 -16.60 -12.11
C TYR A 327 0.14 -17.22 -12.90
N GLY A 328 -0.36 -16.54 -13.95
CA GLY A 328 -1.47 -17.04 -14.77
C GLY A 328 -2.78 -17.24 -14.01
N GLN A 329 -2.99 -16.52 -12.91
CA GLN A 329 -4.17 -16.69 -12.06
C GLN A 329 -5.32 -15.82 -12.57
N ALA A 330 -6.21 -16.40 -13.38
CA ALA A 330 -7.46 -15.72 -13.71
C ALA A 330 -8.29 -15.47 -12.44
N PHE A 331 -8.68 -14.22 -12.20
CA PHE A 331 -9.77 -13.92 -11.28
C PHE A 331 -11.08 -14.23 -12.01
N PRO A 332 -11.98 -15.06 -11.44
CA PRO A 332 -13.30 -15.20 -12.04
C PRO A 332 -13.96 -13.81 -12.06
N VAL A 333 -14.46 -13.46 -13.24
CA VAL A 333 -15.25 -12.26 -13.53
C VAL A 333 -16.50 -12.23 -12.65
#